data_894752147f66eee53e705b45b0a30da1
#
_entry.id   894752147f66eee53e705b45b0a30da1
#
_cell.length_a   1.000
_cell.length_b   1.000
_cell.length_c   1.000
_cell.angle_alpha   90.00
_cell.angle_beta   90.00
_cell.angle_gamma   90.00
#
_symmetry.space_group_name_H-M   'P 1'
#
loop_
_entity.id
_entity.type
_entity.pdbx_description
1 polymer ?
#
loop_
_entity_poly.entity_id
_entity_poly.type
_entity_poly.pdbx_seq_one_letter_code
_entity_poly.pdbx_strand_id
1 'polypeptide(L)'
;EENGAELILVKSSSLYPHWYDEWDAQIVAYAQTNNLTYYNFIGMDAELGLDWSTDTYDAGLHLNVYGAEKWTLYLGNLLMTNHGVPDRRGDAAMDALWEQRIHNYHNEKQQGVNAQ
;
A
#
# COMPACT_ATOMS: atom_id res chain seq x y z
N GLU A 1 -12.08 15.59 13.09
CA GLU A 1 -13.00 15.19 11.98
C GLU A 1 -13.76 16.39 11.39
N GLU A 2 -13.19 17.58 11.45
CA GLU A 2 -13.84 18.81 10.97
C GLU A 2 -14.15 18.81 9.46
N ASN A 3 -13.51 17.92 8.70
CA ASN A 3 -13.65 17.82 7.24
C ASN A 3 -14.28 16.49 6.76
N GLY A 4 -14.75 15.63 7.69
CA GLY A 4 -15.36 14.34 7.36
C GLY A 4 -14.39 13.26 6.85
N ALA A 5 -13.07 13.47 6.99
CA ALA A 5 -12.06 12.46 6.60
C ALA A 5 -11.94 11.36 7.66
N GLU A 6 -11.83 10.12 7.23
CA GLU A 6 -11.44 9.00 8.07
C GLU A 6 -9.91 8.87 8.08
N LEU A 7 -9.32 8.78 9.29
CA LEU A 7 -7.89 8.52 9.45
C LEU A 7 -7.66 7.04 9.69
N ILE A 8 -6.87 6.40 8.82
CA ILE A 8 -6.45 5.01 8.93
C ILE A 8 -4.94 4.99 9.12
N LEU A 9 -4.49 4.28 10.15
CA LEU A 9 -3.07 4.05 10.41
C LEU A 9 -2.63 2.78 9.67
N VAL A 10 -1.47 2.82 9.03
CA VAL A 10 -0.96 1.70 8.25
C VAL A 10 0.52 1.49 8.53
N LYS A 11 0.91 0.25 8.85
CA LYS A 11 2.29 -0.23 8.82
C LYS A 11 2.49 -1.08 7.57
N SER A 12 3.28 -0.59 6.63
CA SER A 12 3.61 -1.30 5.39
C SER A 12 4.44 -2.55 5.65
N SER A 13 4.35 -3.53 4.74
CA SER A 13 5.19 -4.72 4.74
C SER A 13 6.67 -4.35 4.58
N SER A 14 7.51 -5.02 5.33
CA SER A 14 8.97 -4.85 5.29
C SER A 14 9.65 -5.99 6.06
N LEU A 15 10.85 -6.36 5.66
CA LEU A 15 11.74 -7.22 6.45
C LEU A 15 12.63 -6.41 7.42
N TYR A 16 12.26 -5.16 7.71
CA TYR A 16 13.03 -4.33 8.62
C TYR A 16 13.13 -4.97 10.01
N PRO A 17 14.34 -5.36 10.46
CA PRO A 17 14.52 -6.21 11.65
C PRO A 17 14.28 -5.48 12.98
N HIS A 18 14.12 -4.16 12.95
CA HIS A 18 13.96 -3.32 14.13
C HIS A 18 12.53 -2.80 14.32
N TRP A 19 11.54 -3.45 13.70
CA TRP A 19 10.15 -3.24 14.08
C TRP A 19 9.81 -4.17 15.23
N TYR A 20 9.82 -3.65 16.46
CA TYR A 20 9.63 -4.42 17.68
C TYR A 20 8.15 -4.49 18.07
N ASP A 21 7.75 -5.59 18.71
CA ASP A 21 6.37 -5.81 19.16
C ASP A 21 5.90 -4.72 20.13
N GLU A 22 6.81 -4.15 20.93
CA GLU A 22 6.51 -3.06 21.84
C GLU A 22 6.13 -1.77 21.12
N TRP A 23 6.68 -1.53 19.93
CA TRP A 23 6.32 -0.37 19.13
C TRP A 23 4.95 -0.58 18.45
N ASP A 24 4.70 -1.77 17.95
CA ASP A 24 3.41 -2.13 17.40
C ASP A 24 2.30 -2.02 18.46
N ALA A 25 2.54 -2.53 19.65
CA ALA A 25 1.62 -2.42 20.80
C ALA A 25 1.29 -0.96 21.14
N GLN A 26 2.24 -0.03 21.02
CA GLN A 26 1.99 1.40 21.24
C GLN A 26 1.08 1.99 20.16
N ILE A 27 1.26 1.61 18.89
CA ILE A 27 0.38 2.05 17.80
C ILE A 27 -1.03 1.48 17.98
N VAL A 28 -1.13 0.20 18.34
CA VAL A 28 -2.43 -0.44 18.65
C VAL A 28 -3.14 0.31 19.78
N ALA A 29 -2.46 0.59 20.89
CA ALA A 29 -3.03 1.32 22.02
C ALA A 29 -3.46 2.75 21.64
N TYR A 30 -2.65 3.43 20.84
CA TYR A 30 -2.98 4.75 20.32
C TYR A 30 -4.22 4.71 19.43
N ALA A 31 -4.29 3.76 18.50
CA ALA A 31 -5.43 3.60 17.61
C ALA A 31 -6.72 3.32 18.40
N GLN A 32 -6.67 2.41 19.38
CA GLN A 32 -7.80 2.10 20.26
C GLN A 32 -8.27 3.33 21.06
N THR A 33 -7.33 4.07 21.66
CA THR A 33 -7.63 5.25 22.47
C THR A 33 -8.30 6.36 21.65
N ASN A 34 -7.94 6.48 20.36
CA ASN A 34 -8.44 7.51 19.48
C ASN A 34 -9.55 7.02 18.52
N ASN A 35 -10.03 5.79 18.70
CA ASN A 35 -11.02 5.15 17.84
C ASN A 35 -10.62 5.20 16.34
N LEU A 36 -9.35 4.86 16.07
CA LEU A 36 -8.79 4.80 14.71
C LEU A 36 -8.63 3.35 14.27
N THR A 37 -8.76 3.12 12.97
CA THR A 37 -8.39 1.84 12.36
C THR A 37 -6.88 1.76 12.19
N TYR A 38 -6.29 0.61 12.53
CA TYR A 38 -4.88 0.30 12.29
C TYR A 38 -4.73 -1.03 11.56
N TYR A 39 -3.98 -1.01 10.46
CA TYR A 39 -3.59 -2.20 9.71
C TYR A 39 -2.08 -2.37 9.78
N ASN A 40 -1.64 -3.54 10.27
CA ASN A 40 -0.24 -3.96 10.23
C ASN A 40 -0.08 -5.06 9.17
N PHE A 41 0.73 -4.79 8.14
CA PHE A 41 1.01 -5.72 7.04
C PHE A 41 2.34 -6.48 7.20
N ILE A 42 3.02 -6.35 8.34
CA ILE A 42 4.20 -7.15 8.64
C ILE A 42 3.80 -8.63 8.72
N GLY A 43 4.54 -9.48 8.01
CA GLY A 43 4.30 -10.93 7.98
C GLY A 43 3.12 -11.39 7.11
N MET A 44 2.50 -10.49 6.33
CA MET A 44 1.40 -10.81 5.43
C MET A 44 1.87 -11.06 3.97
N ASP A 45 3.09 -11.52 3.79
CA ASP A 45 3.71 -11.65 2.46
C ASP A 45 2.91 -12.56 1.54
N ALA A 46 2.41 -13.69 2.09
CA ALA A 46 1.63 -14.66 1.31
C ALA A 46 0.30 -14.09 0.82
N GLU A 47 -0.43 -13.39 1.69
CA GLU A 47 -1.71 -12.74 1.39
C GLU A 47 -1.54 -11.60 0.38
N LEU A 48 -0.42 -10.89 0.47
CA LEU A 48 -0.07 -9.80 -0.44
C LEU A 48 0.53 -10.31 -1.76
N GLY A 49 0.91 -11.58 -1.83
CA GLY A 49 1.62 -12.18 -2.96
C GLY A 49 3.02 -11.61 -3.17
N LEU A 50 3.68 -11.16 -2.08
CA LEU A 50 5.02 -10.58 -2.13
C LEU A 50 6.10 -11.67 -2.19
N ASP A 51 7.08 -11.45 -3.05
CA ASP A 51 8.35 -12.18 -3.10
C ASP A 51 9.49 -11.20 -2.82
N TRP A 52 10.10 -11.33 -1.64
CA TRP A 52 11.15 -10.42 -1.19
C TRP A 52 12.41 -10.42 -2.07
N SER A 53 12.61 -11.46 -2.89
CA SER A 53 13.74 -11.55 -3.82
C SER A 53 13.54 -10.73 -5.10
N THR A 54 12.30 -10.44 -5.47
CA THR A 54 11.95 -9.78 -6.74
C THR A 54 11.16 -8.48 -6.57
N ASP A 55 10.48 -8.31 -5.44
CA ASP A 55 9.54 -7.21 -5.19
C ASP A 55 10.15 -6.07 -4.36
N THR A 56 11.45 -6.12 -4.10
CA THR A 56 12.19 -5.09 -3.35
C THR A 56 13.45 -4.68 -4.09
N TYR A 57 14.02 -3.53 -3.72
CA TYR A 57 15.27 -3.05 -4.30
C TYR A 57 16.43 -2.97 -3.29
N ASP A 58 16.17 -3.29 -2.01
CA ASP A 58 17.13 -3.16 -0.92
C ASP A 58 16.98 -4.27 0.14
N ALA A 59 16.96 -5.51 -0.32
CA ALA A 59 16.92 -6.70 0.53
C ALA A 59 15.69 -6.75 1.47
N GLY A 60 14.54 -6.29 1.02
CA GLY A 60 13.27 -6.41 1.74
C GLY A 60 12.92 -5.21 2.63
N LEU A 61 13.69 -4.12 2.60
CA LEU A 61 13.36 -2.93 3.38
C LEU A 61 12.27 -2.09 2.73
N HIS A 62 12.35 -1.90 1.40
CA HIS A 62 11.36 -1.14 0.64
C HIS A 62 10.92 -1.90 -0.60
N LEU A 63 9.64 -1.81 -0.90
CA LEU A 63 9.07 -2.39 -2.11
C LEU A 63 9.56 -1.63 -3.34
N ASN A 64 9.91 -2.36 -4.38
CA ASN A 64 10.09 -1.81 -5.71
C ASN A 64 8.72 -1.63 -6.40
N VAL A 65 8.71 -1.23 -7.67
CA VAL A 65 7.47 -0.98 -8.42
C VAL A 65 6.56 -2.21 -8.48
N TYR A 66 7.10 -3.42 -8.56
CA TYR A 66 6.33 -4.66 -8.64
C TYR A 66 5.69 -5.02 -7.31
N GLY A 67 6.44 -4.92 -6.22
CA GLY A 67 5.92 -5.10 -4.87
C GLY A 67 4.88 -4.03 -4.50
N ALA A 68 5.14 -2.78 -4.88
CA ALA A 68 4.20 -1.67 -4.65
C ALA A 68 2.87 -1.87 -5.39
N GLU A 69 2.88 -2.39 -6.63
CA GLU A 69 1.64 -2.73 -7.35
C GLU A 69 0.80 -3.77 -6.61
N LYS A 70 1.44 -4.86 -6.17
CA LYS A 70 0.76 -5.94 -5.41
C LYS A 70 0.15 -5.41 -4.11
N TRP A 71 0.95 -4.67 -3.35
CA TRP A 71 0.53 -4.07 -2.08
C TRP A 71 -0.61 -3.07 -2.27
N THR A 72 -0.52 -2.19 -3.28
CA THR A 72 -1.55 -1.19 -3.59
C THR A 72 -2.87 -1.85 -4.01
N LEU A 73 -2.80 -2.93 -4.79
CA LEU A 73 -3.98 -3.68 -5.19
C LEU A 73 -4.71 -4.29 -3.98
N TYR A 74 -3.95 -4.90 -3.06
CA TYR A 74 -4.50 -5.44 -1.82
C TYR A 74 -5.13 -4.35 -0.96
N LEU A 75 -4.40 -3.25 -0.71
CA LEU A 75 -4.90 -2.11 0.08
C LEU A 75 -6.15 -1.50 -0.56
N GLY A 76 -6.18 -1.32 -1.88
CA GLY A 76 -7.34 -0.80 -2.58
C GLY A 76 -8.58 -1.66 -2.37
N ASN A 77 -8.45 -2.99 -2.48
CA ASN A 77 -9.54 -3.92 -2.21
C ASN A 77 -10.00 -3.87 -0.75
N LEU A 78 -9.08 -3.78 0.20
CA LEU A 78 -9.39 -3.64 1.62
C LEU A 78 -10.16 -2.34 1.90
N LEU A 79 -9.74 -1.21 1.33
CA LEU A 79 -10.41 0.07 1.48
C LEU A 79 -11.82 0.06 0.86
N MET A 80 -12.00 -0.56 -0.30
CA MET A 80 -13.32 -0.72 -0.90
C MET A 80 -14.24 -1.57 -0.02
N THR A 81 -13.72 -2.67 0.51
CA THR A 81 -14.52 -3.63 1.29
C THR A 81 -14.89 -3.11 2.68
N ASN A 82 -13.92 -2.51 3.38
CA ASN A 82 -14.07 -2.18 4.80
C ASN A 82 -14.39 -0.71 5.08
N HIS A 83 -14.06 0.19 4.14
CA HIS A 83 -14.19 1.65 4.33
C HIS A 83 -15.10 2.31 3.29
N GLY A 84 -15.77 1.54 2.45
CA GLY A 84 -16.73 2.05 1.47
C GLY A 84 -16.13 2.98 0.42
N VAL A 85 -14.82 2.91 0.18
CA VAL A 85 -14.16 3.65 -0.91
C VAL A 85 -14.72 3.14 -2.23
N PRO A 86 -15.31 3.99 -3.09
CA PRO A 86 -15.92 3.52 -4.31
C PRO A 86 -14.88 3.08 -5.34
N ASP A 87 -15.16 1.98 -6.04
CA ASP A 87 -14.39 1.63 -7.24
C ASP A 87 -14.77 2.60 -8.37
N ARG A 88 -13.79 3.36 -8.82
CA ARG A 88 -13.96 4.35 -9.89
C ARG A 88 -13.37 3.88 -11.23
N ARG A 89 -12.94 2.62 -11.35
CA ARG A 89 -12.47 2.04 -12.60
C ARG A 89 -13.65 1.92 -13.58
N GLY A 90 -13.46 2.37 -14.81
CA GLY A 90 -14.53 2.47 -15.81
C GLY A 90 -15.42 3.71 -15.69
N ASP A 91 -15.12 4.64 -14.78
CA ASP A 91 -15.69 5.98 -14.78
C ASP A 91 -14.97 6.81 -15.83
N ALA A 92 -15.66 7.13 -16.93
CA ALA A 92 -15.05 7.79 -18.09
C ALA A 92 -14.36 9.13 -17.76
N ALA A 93 -14.84 9.88 -16.77
CA ALA A 93 -14.22 11.13 -16.35
C ALA A 93 -12.91 10.87 -15.59
N MET A 94 -12.88 9.81 -14.75
CA MET A 94 -11.67 9.40 -14.05
C MET A 94 -10.66 8.77 -15.03
N ASP A 95 -11.11 7.91 -15.92
CA ASP A 95 -10.27 7.28 -16.92
C ASP A 95 -9.56 8.34 -17.79
N ALA A 96 -10.28 9.35 -18.28
CA ALA A 96 -9.70 10.46 -19.04
C ALA A 96 -8.67 11.28 -18.22
N LEU A 97 -8.94 11.50 -16.92
CA LEU A 97 -8.01 12.21 -16.02
C LEU A 97 -6.71 11.43 -15.79
N TRP A 98 -6.79 10.10 -15.73
CA TRP A 98 -5.65 9.24 -15.40
C TRP A 98 -4.91 8.69 -16.62
N GLU A 99 -5.50 8.74 -17.82
CA GLU A 99 -4.93 8.16 -19.06
C GLU A 99 -3.46 8.53 -19.28
N GLN A 100 -3.15 9.82 -19.27
CA GLN A 100 -1.76 10.28 -19.50
C GLN A 100 -0.82 9.85 -18.35
N ARG A 101 -1.31 9.82 -17.10
CA ARG A 101 -0.53 9.41 -15.93
C ARG A 101 -0.20 7.92 -15.99
N ILE A 102 -1.17 7.08 -16.35
CA ILE A 102 -1.01 5.64 -16.54
C ILE A 102 -0.02 5.36 -17.67
N HIS A 103 -0.15 6.08 -18.78
CA HIS A 103 0.79 5.95 -19.91
C HIS A 103 2.23 6.30 -19.49
N ASN A 104 2.43 7.41 -18.80
CA ASN A 104 3.74 7.81 -18.31
C ASN A 104 4.31 6.79 -17.32
N TYR A 105 3.51 6.30 -16.37
CA TYR A 105 3.89 5.27 -15.43
C TYR A 105 4.41 3.99 -16.12
N HIS A 106 3.68 3.50 -17.13
CA HIS A 106 4.11 2.31 -17.88
C HIS A 106 5.39 2.54 -18.66
N ASN A 107 5.59 3.71 -19.24
CA ASN A 107 6.83 4.06 -19.94
C ASN A 107 8.03 4.10 -18.98
N GLU A 108 7.89 4.75 -17.83
CA GLU A 108 8.93 4.84 -16.81
C GLU A 108 9.28 3.46 -16.24
N LYS A 109 8.26 2.63 -15.98
CA LYS A 109 8.46 1.25 -15.54
C LYS A 109 9.27 0.43 -16.54
N GLN A 110 8.95 0.54 -17.84
CA GLN A 110 9.71 -0.16 -18.89
C GLN A 110 11.14 0.34 -19.01
N GLN A 111 11.39 1.65 -18.88
CA GLN A 111 12.72 2.23 -18.91
C GLN A 111 13.56 1.75 -17.71
N GLY A 112 12.98 1.68 -16.52
CA GLY A 112 13.63 1.14 -15.33
C GLY A 112 14.04 -0.33 -15.46
N VAL A 113 13.21 -1.15 -16.13
CA VAL A 113 13.54 -2.56 -16.42
C VAL A 113 14.71 -2.68 -17.41
N ASN A 114 14.77 -1.81 -18.39
CA ASN A 114 15.85 -1.85 -19.42
C ASN A 114 17.17 -1.23 -18.93
N ALA A 115 17.19 -0.56 -17.79
CA ALA A 115 18.36 0.08 -17.19
C ALA A 115 19.09 -0.81 -16.15
N GLN A 116 18.55 -1.99 -15.84
CA GLN A 116 19.16 -3.01 -14.97
C GLN A 116 19.81 -4.10 -15.79
#